data_a559b2d10db97280da2ea469c093b78b
#
_entry.id   a559b2d10db97280da2ea469c093b78b
#
_cell.length_a   1.000
_cell.length_b   1.000
_cell.length_c   1.000
_cell.angle_alpha   90.00
_cell.angle_beta   90.00
_cell.angle_gamma   90.00
#
_symmetry.space_group_name_H-M   'P 1'
#
loop_
_entity.id
_entity.type
_entity.pdbx_description
1 polymer ?
#
loop_
_entity_poly.entity_id
_entity_poly.type
_entity_poly.pdbx_seq_one_letter_code
_entity_poly.pdbx_strand_id
1 'polypeptide(L)'
;NNEKLTILSLWATWCVPCIKELDAINEVYEYWKEDIDFELIAVSVDDSRSHRRAQALVNGKEWPYKILLDVNQDFKRALGTSFIPQTLIIKNGKILYQHTGYQPGDENYLFEKLTEYEN
;
A
#
# COMPACT_ATOMS: atom_id res chain seq x y z
N ASN A 1 -12.70 0.10 -21.40
CA ASN A 1 -12.09 -0.86 -20.52
C ASN A 1 -12.22 -0.43 -19.06
N ASN A 2 -12.56 -1.37 -18.24
CA ASN A 2 -12.87 -1.12 -16.85
C ASN A 2 -11.79 -1.62 -15.92
N GLU A 3 -10.56 -1.52 -16.35
CA GLU A 3 -9.47 -1.96 -15.50
C GLU A 3 -9.40 -1.13 -14.25
N LYS A 4 -9.46 -1.81 -13.13
CA LYS A 4 -9.40 -1.19 -11.84
C LYS A 4 -7.95 -0.84 -11.50
N LEU A 5 -7.76 0.33 -10.91
CA LEU A 5 -6.46 0.69 -10.39
C LEU A 5 -6.18 -0.08 -9.10
N THR A 6 -4.94 -0.46 -8.90
CA THR A 6 -4.52 -1.12 -7.66
C THR A 6 -3.37 -0.34 -7.05
N ILE A 7 -3.51 -0.01 -5.79
CA ILE A 7 -2.39 0.51 -5.00
C ILE A 7 -1.75 -0.65 -4.27
N LEU A 8 -0.46 -0.83 -4.44
CA LEU A 8 0.30 -1.78 -3.62
C LEU A 8 1.15 -0.99 -2.65
N SER A 9 1.05 -1.34 -1.37
CA SER A 9 1.83 -0.69 -0.34
C SER A 9 2.65 -1.76 0.39
N LEU A 10 3.97 -1.70 0.27
CA LEU A 10 4.85 -2.60 1.00
C LEU A 10 5.16 -1.98 2.34
N TRP A 11 4.93 -2.73 3.41
CA TRP A 11 5.07 -2.23 4.77
C TRP A 11 5.55 -3.33 5.71
N ALA A 12 5.86 -2.97 6.94
CA ALA A 12 6.20 -3.95 7.98
C ALA A 12 5.82 -3.37 9.33
N THR A 13 5.65 -4.26 10.31
CA THR A 13 5.25 -3.82 11.66
C THR A 13 6.30 -2.96 12.34
N TRP A 14 7.56 -3.09 11.93
CA TRP A 14 8.66 -2.32 12.50
C TRP A 14 8.94 -1.04 11.72
N CYS A 15 8.12 -0.74 10.74
CA CYS A 15 8.33 0.44 9.88
C CYS A 15 7.32 1.53 10.24
N VAL A 16 7.75 2.49 11.05
CA VAL A 16 6.87 3.57 11.51
C VAL A 16 6.28 4.38 10.38
N PRO A 17 7.08 4.87 9.40
CA PRO A 17 6.47 5.65 8.31
C PRO A 17 5.50 4.83 7.45
N CYS A 18 5.71 3.52 7.36
CA CYS A 18 4.76 2.65 6.65
C CYS A 18 3.39 2.69 7.30
N ILE A 19 3.38 2.54 8.63
CA ILE A 19 2.13 2.52 9.38
C ILE A 19 1.46 3.88 9.33
N LYS A 20 2.25 4.96 9.42
CA LYS A 20 1.71 6.31 9.32
C LYS A 20 1.04 6.55 7.98
N GLU A 21 1.63 6.03 6.90
CA GLU A 21 1.03 6.17 5.57
C GLU A 21 -0.30 5.45 5.49
N LEU A 22 -0.34 4.21 5.94
CA LEU A 22 -1.56 3.41 5.87
C LEU A 22 -2.65 3.97 6.78
N ASP A 23 -2.27 4.51 7.94
CA ASP A 23 -3.23 5.20 8.81
C ASP A 23 -3.77 6.46 8.16
N ALA A 24 -2.91 7.25 7.51
CA ALA A 24 -3.32 8.48 6.85
C ALA A 24 -4.29 8.19 5.70
N ILE A 25 -3.99 7.16 4.91
CA ILE A 25 -4.88 6.78 3.81
C ILE A 25 -6.21 6.27 4.36
N ASN A 26 -6.17 5.56 5.49
CA ASN A 26 -7.40 5.04 6.08
C ASN A 26 -8.39 6.16 6.43
N GLU A 27 -7.87 7.31 6.86
CA GLU A 27 -8.72 8.44 7.23
C GLU A 27 -9.51 8.99 6.04
N VAL A 28 -8.98 8.86 4.83
CA VAL A 28 -9.60 9.43 3.62
C VAL A 28 -10.06 8.35 2.64
N TYR A 29 -9.92 7.10 3.01
CA TYR A 29 -10.14 5.98 2.11
C TYR A 29 -11.54 5.97 1.49
N GLU A 30 -12.56 6.17 2.32
CA GLU A 30 -13.94 6.15 1.84
C GLU A 30 -14.21 7.30 0.87
N TYR A 31 -13.62 8.47 1.13
CA TYR A 31 -13.77 9.59 0.21
C TYR A 31 -13.13 9.29 -1.13
N TRP A 32 -11.96 8.66 -1.11
CA TRP A 32 -11.29 8.28 -2.36
C TRP A 32 -12.14 7.28 -3.14
N LYS A 33 -12.76 6.32 -2.42
CA LYS A 33 -13.56 5.28 -3.06
C LYS A 33 -14.83 5.85 -3.71
N GLU A 34 -15.31 6.99 -3.23
CA GLU A 34 -16.48 7.63 -3.85
C GLU A 34 -16.15 8.15 -5.24
N ASP A 35 -14.90 8.57 -5.44
CA ASP A 35 -14.51 9.21 -6.70
C ASP A 35 -13.81 8.27 -7.66
N ILE A 36 -13.11 7.26 -7.16
CA ILE A 36 -12.23 6.43 -7.98
C ILE A 36 -12.48 4.96 -7.66
N ASP A 37 -12.54 4.13 -8.71
CA ASP A 37 -12.65 2.69 -8.55
C ASP A 37 -11.25 2.10 -8.45
N PHE A 38 -10.84 1.77 -7.24
CA PHE A 38 -9.52 1.20 -6.99
C PHE A 38 -9.58 0.26 -5.79
N GLU A 39 -8.53 -0.53 -5.60
CA GLU A 39 -8.36 -1.26 -4.36
C GLU A 39 -6.93 -1.03 -3.87
N LEU A 40 -6.74 -1.16 -2.57
CA LEU A 40 -5.42 -1.07 -1.97
C LEU A 40 -5.07 -2.41 -1.35
N ILE A 41 -3.92 -2.94 -1.73
CA ILE A 41 -3.38 -4.17 -1.19
C ILE A 41 -2.13 -3.81 -0.40
N ALA A 42 -2.16 -4.07 0.90
CA ALA A 42 -1.02 -3.83 1.77
C ALA A 42 -0.25 -5.13 1.94
N VAL A 43 0.98 -5.15 1.44
CA VAL A 43 1.82 -6.35 1.44
C VAL A 43 2.85 -6.20 2.55
N SER A 44 2.72 -7.03 3.59
CA SER A 44 3.66 -7.01 4.70
C SER A 44 4.93 -7.76 4.31
N VAL A 45 6.08 -7.13 4.53
CA VAL A 45 7.37 -7.80 4.34
C VAL A 45 7.91 -8.35 5.65
N ASP A 46 7.07 -8.44 6.68
CA ASP A 46 7.44 -9.13 7.91
C ASP A 46 7.79 -10.58 7.59
N ASP A 47 8.89 -11.05 8.17
CA ASP A 47 9.36 -12.41 7.89
C ASP A 47 8.70 -13.41 8.85
N SER A 48 9.24 -14.64 8.87
CA SER A 48 8.66 -15.71 9.67
C SER A 48 8.64 -15.39 11.17
N ARG A 49 9.48 -14.44 11.61
CA ARG A 49 9.55 -14.09 13.04
C ARG A 49 8.53 -13.02 13.42
N SER A 50 8.04 -12.23 12.46
CA SER A 50 7.18 -11.09 12.78
C SER A 50 5.85 -11.07 12.06
N HIS A 51 5.58 -12.01 11.14
CA HIS A 51 4.35 -11.96 10.34
C HIS A 51 3.08 -12.07 11.18
N ARG A 52 3.17 -12.72 12.35
CA ARG A 52 2.01 -12.79 13.26
C ARG A 52 1.70 -11.44 13.87
N ARG A 53 2.72 -10.63 14.10
CA ARG A 53 2.52 -9.27 14.57
C ARG A 53 1.80 -8.44 13.53
N ALA A 54 2.10 -8.69 12.24
CA ALA A 54 1.42 -7.99 11.17
C ALA A 54 -0.08 -8.28 11.20
N GLN A 55 -0.44 -9.55 11.36
CA GLN A 55 -1.85 -9.92 11.45
C GLN A 55 -2.54 -9.28 12.65
N ALA A 56 -1.88 -9.28 13.80
CA ALA A 56 -2.44 -8.69 15.00
C ALA A 56 -2.61 -7.18 14.87
N LEU A 57 -1.63 -6.53 14.26
CA LEU A 57 -1.68 -5.08 14.06
C LEU A 57 -2.83 -4.70 13.15
N VAL A 58 -2.98 -5.42 12.03
CA VAL A 58 -4.06 -5.16 11.08
C VAL A 58 -5.42 -5.32 11.75
N ASN A 59 -5.58 -6.37 12.56
CA ASN A 59 -6.83 -6.58 13.28
C ASN A 59 -7.13 -5.44 14.24
N GLY A 60 -6.11 -4.96 14.92
CA GLY A 60 -6.28 -3.84 15.86
C GLY A 60 -6.58 -2.52 15.18
N LYS A 61 -6.00 -2.30 14.00
CA LYS A 61 -6.22 -1.06 13.24
C LYS A 61 -7.55 -1.05 12.51
N GLU A 62 -8.11 -2.22 12.23
CA GLU A 62 -9.32 -2.33 11.42
C GLU A 62 -9.17 -1.65 10.06
N TRP A 63 -7.99 -1.80 9.47
CA TRP A 63 -7.75 -1.25 8.14
C TRP A 63 -8.65 -1.93 7.11
N PRO A 64 -9.21 -1.18 6.16
CA PRO A 64 -10.12 -1.74 5.15
C PRO A 64 -9.41 -2.39 3.97
N TYR A 65 -8.10 -2.49 4.01
CA TYR A 65 -7.28 -2.95 2.90
C TYR A 65 -7.24 -4.46 2.82
N LYS A 66 -7.00 -4.97 1.60
CA LYS A 66 -6.63 -6.36 1.44
C LYS A 66 -5.20 -6.51 1.93
N ILE A 67 -4.96 -7.54 2.75
CA ILE A 67 -3.65 -7.75 3.37
C ILE A 67 -3.03 -9.02 2.80
N LEU A 68 -1.78 -8.92 2.35
CA LEU A 68 -1.00 -10.07 1.93
C LEU A 68 0.28 -10.10 2.75
N LEU A 69 0.81 -11.30 2.96
CA LEU A 69 2.04 -11.49 3.72
C LEU A 69 3.12 -12.04 2.80
N ASP A 70 4.23 -11.33 2.72
CA ASP A 70 5.38 -11.70 1.88
C ASP A 70 6.46 -12.26 2.79
N VAL A 71 6.16 -13.37 3.48
CA VAL A 71 6.97 -13.91 4.56
C VAL A 71 8.41 -14.21 4.12
N ASN A 72 8.57 -14.71 2.90
CA ASN A 72 9.89 -15.02 2.35
C ASN A 72 10.50 -13.84 1.60
N GLN A 73 9.78 -12.72 1.53
CA GLN A 73 10.21 -11.50 0.87
C GLN A 73 10.49 -11.67 -0.62
N ASP A 74 9.83 -12.66 -1.25
CA ASP A 74 9.99 -12.93 -2.66
C ASP A 74 9.48 -11.77 -3.51
N PHE A 75 8.35 -11.19 -3.14
CA PHE A 75 7.78 -10.08 -3.88
C PHE A 75 8.65 -8.83 -3.76
N LYS A 76 9.14 -8.57 -2.55
CA LYS A 76 10.05 -7.45 -2.30
C LYS A 76 11.29 -7.57 -3.17
N ARG A 77 11.87 -8.78 -3.24
CA ARG A 77 13.05 -9.01 -4.07
C ARG A 77 12.73 -8.84 -5.56
N ALA A 78 11.57 -9.31 -5.97
CA ALA A 78 11.17 -9.18 -7.38
C ALA A 78 11.05 -7.71 -7.79
N LEU A 79 10.65 -6.84 -6.86
CA LEU A 79 10.58 -5.40 -7.13
C LEU A 79 11.94 -4.73 -7.13
N GLY A 80 12.96 -5.42 -6.64
CA GLY A 80 14.31 -4.89 -6.65
C GLY A 80 14.55 -3.75 -5.68
N THR A 81 13.77 -3.68 -4.60
CA THR A 81 13.90 -2.61 -3.63
C THR A 81 14.28 -3.15 -2.26
N SER A 82 15.05 -2.34 -1.52
CA SER A 82 15.41 -2.65 -0.13
C SER A 82 14.73 -1.71 0.85
N PHE A 83 14.01 -0.70 0.34
CA PHE A 83 13.45 0.35 1.19
C PHE A 83 11.94 0.25 1.24
N ILE A 84 11.37 0.50 2.42
CA ILE A 84 9.93 0.60 2.61
C ILE A 84 9.65 1.89 3.39
N PRO A 85 8.45 2.47 3.25
CA PRO A 85 7.36 1.97 2.42
C PRO A 85 7.64 2.16 0.93
N GLN A 86 7.10 1.24 0.14
CA GLN A 86 7.05 1.40 -1.30
C GLN A 86 5.58 1.44 -1.67
N THR A 87 5.19 2.47 -2.40
CA THR A 87 3.80 2.64 -2.82
C THR A 87 3.75 2.66 -4.34
N LEU A 88 2.99 1.74 -4.91
CA LEU A 88 2.89 1.59 -6.36
C LEU A 88 1.44 1.74 -6.80
N ILE A 89 1.25 2.27 -7.99
CA ILE A 89 -0.05 2.27 -8.66
C ILE A 89 0.09 1.35 -9.88
N ILE A 90 -0.79 0.35 -9.96
CA ILE A 90 -0.73 -0.66 -11.00
C ILE A 90 -2.05 -0.67 -11.75
N LYS A 91 -1.96 -0.79 -13.08
CA LYS A 91 -3.12 -0.92 -13.95
C LYS A 91 -2.74 -1.85 -15.09
N ASN A 92 -3.59 -2.84 -15.37
CA ASN A 92 -3.34 -3.81 -16.45
C ASN A 92 -1.99 -4.51 -16.30
N GLY A 93 -1.60 -4.79 -15.07
CA GLY A 93 -0.34 -5.47 -14.81
C GLY A 93 0.90 -4.62 -14.98
N LYS A 94 0.72 -3.32 -15.18
CA LYS A 94 1.85 -2.41 -15.38
C LYS A 94 1.96 -1.44 -14.21
N ILE A 95 3.19 -1.18 -13.78
CA ILE A 95 3.46 -0.20 -12.74
C ILE A 95 3.45 1.17 -13.39
N LEU A 96 2.49 2.01 -13.00
CA LEU A 96 2.38 3.36 -13.55
C LEU A 96 3.05 4.40 -12.67
N TYR A 97 3.27 4.07 -11.40
CA TYR A 97 3.80 5.02 -10.44
C TYR A 97 4.46 4.25 -9.30
N GLN A 98 5.56 4.76 -8.81
CA GLN A 98 6.24 4.16 -7.66
C GLN A 98 6.88 5.27 -6.83
N HIS A 99 6.66 5.22 -5.54
CA HIS A 99 7.20 6.20 -4.60
C HIS A 99 7.80 5.48 -3.41
N THR A 100 8.98 5.93 -2.99
CA THR A 100 9.69 5.36 -1.85
C THR A 100 9.59 6.32 -0.68
N GLY A 101 9.25 5.78 0.49
CA GLY A 101 9.18 6.57 1.72
C GLY A 101 7.82 7.23 1.90
N TYR A 102 7.67 7.88 3.06
CA TYR A 102 6.43 8.58 3.37
C TYR A 102 6.71 9.73 4.32
N GLN A 103 6.18 10.89 3.98
CA GLN A 103 6.11 12.04 4.87
C GLN A 103 4.66 12.51 4.90
N PRO A 104 4.20 13.05 6.04
CA PRO A 104 2.82 13.53 6.13
C PRO A 104 2.48 14.43 4.96
N GLY A 105 1.35 14.17 4.32
CA GLY A 105 0.92 14.89 3.13
C GLY A 105 1.18 14.14 1.83
N ASP A 106 2.05 13.15 1.83
CA ASP A 106 2.34 12.37 0.62
C ASP A 106 1.10 11.64 0.13
N GLU A 107 0.15 11.32 1.02
CA GLU A 107 -1.08 10.66 0.61
C GLU A 107 -1.89 11.53 -0.35
N ASN A 108 -1.80 12.86 -0.21
CA ASN A 108 -2.50 13.75 -1.13
C ASN A 108 -1.94 13.67 -2.54
N TYR A 109 -0.63 13.54 -2.64
CA TYR A 109 0.02 13.39 -3.94
C TYR A 109 -0.35 12.04 -4.57
N LEU A 110 -0.45 11.00 -3.75
CA LEU A 110 -0.89 9.70 -4.22
C LEU A 110 -2.29 9.79 -4.81
N PHE A 111 -3.19 10.52 -4.15
CA PHE A 111 -4.54 10.70 -4.66
C PHE A 111 -4.54 11.43 -5.99
N GLU A 112 -3.70 12.45 -6.13
CA GLU A 112 -3.57 13.16 -7.42
C GLU A 112 -3.16 12.19 -8.53
N LYS A 113 -2.21 11.30 -8.23
CA LYS A 113 -1.75 10.32 -9.21
C LYS A 113 -2.83 9.31 -9.57
N LEU A 114 -3.61 8.86 -8.57
CA LEU A 114 -4.74 7.98 -8.83
C LEU A 114 -5.72 8.63 -9.79
N THR A 115 -6.04 9.90 -9.54
CA THR A 115 -6.97 10.64 -10.38
C THR A 115 -6.43 10.73 -11.81
N GLU A 116 -5.13 10.96 -11.94
CA GLU A 116 -4.46 11.08 -13.23
C GLU A 116 -4.57 9.79 -14.04
N TYR A 117 -4.39 8.65 -13.37
CA TYR A 117 -4.35 7.36 -14.06
C TYR A 117 -5.72 6.70 -14.20
N GLU A 118 -6.74 7.31 -13.62
CA GLU A 118 -8.07 6.75 -13.66
C GLU A 118 -8.60 6.64 -15.08
N ASN A 119 -8.21 7.54 -15.92
CA ASN A 119 -8.63 7.54 -17.33
C ASN A 119 -7.75 6.62 -18.19
#